data_71725dfc710cdf41f5a71763bfa4b223
#
_entry.id   71725dfc710cdf41f5a71763bfa4b223
#
_cell.length_a   1.000
_cell.length_b   1.000
_cell.length_c   1.000
_cell.angle_alpha   90.00
_cell.angle_beta   90.00
_cell.angle_gamma   90.00
#
_symmetry.space_group_name_H-M   'P 1'
#
loop_
_entity.id
_entity.type
_entity.pdbx_description
1 polymer ?
#
loop_
_entity_poly.entity_id
_entity_poly.type
_entity_poly.pdbx_seq_one_letter_code
_entity_poly.pdbx_strand_id
1 'polypeptide(L)'
;MPGAAPEPPPARNVQAAPAADARGPNVPAAPAADARKPDVLFICADPVGEEMAGLGIRCWELARTLSAGASVTVAHGGSEQRELEGVRLIAFRAHAPGGLRELIAQADTVVAHPQWPLVDRWLKRSSARIVIDLYCPETLETLELAAGGFGPARRQLTATTLDRLHAALRTGHNFICASESQRDLWLGAMLALRLIGPELYDRDPSLRETIDLVPFGAPREPPAPSLGGGPRETIAALDDDSELVLWNGGIWRWLDAPTAIRAVAEVVQRRPRLRLVFMGSAPDHPAAAQSTREARSLAEQLGLLGSVVHFHDSWVPYARRGTWLTQADCAISAHAEHLETRFAYRTRLLDCFWAGVPVVCTSGDDLADYVAHEHLGAVAPPRDVHALATALEQVLESGRDSYSARLAAAAEQQSWERMAAPLTRWIAAPRPPSRPGDSRGALRLPLAQRAREAAYLAGGRMLLNRR
;
A
#
# COMPACT_ATOMS: atom_id res chain seq x y z
N MET A 1 -20.77 15.36 -41.13
CA MET A 1 -21.29 15.28 -39.79
C MET A 1 -20.20 14.72 -38.90
N PRO A 2 -19.53 15.49 -38.02
CA PRO A 2 -18.55 14.94 -37.08
C PRO A 2 -19.30 14.24 -35.94
N GLY A 3 -18.93 12.99 -35.67
CA GLY A 3 -19.51 12.18 -34.61
C GLY A 3 -19.19 12.76 -33.24
N ALA A 4 -20.21 12.79 -32.37
CA ALA A 4 -20.10 13.21 -30.99
C ALA A 4 -19.13 12.28 -30.23
N ALA A 5 -18.24 12.87 -29.45
CA ALA A 5 -17.41 12.14 -28.50
C ALA A 5 -18.29 11.38 -27.49
N PRO A 6 -17.92 10.17 -27.05
CA PRO A 6 -18.69 9.45 -26.04
C PRO A 6 -18.69 10.24 -24.73
N GLU A 7 -19.86 10.36 -24.11
CA GLU A 7 -20.00 10.93 -22.75
C GLU A 7 -19.13 10.14 -21.76
N PRO A 8 -18.48 10.84 -20.83
CA PRO A 8 -17.74 10.16 -19.76
C PRO A 8 -18.73 9.34 -18.91
N PRO A 9 -18.30 8.16 -18.41
CA PRO A 9 -19.15 7.35 -17.55
C PRO A 9 -19.51 8.13 -16.28
N PRO A 10 -20.74 7.93 -15.72
CA PRO A 10 -21.18 8.66 -14.53
C PRO A 10 -20.21 8.41 -13.37
N ALA A 11 -19.86 9.48 -12.67
CA ALA A 11 -19.05 9.42 -11.48
C ALA A 11 -19.63 8.37 -10.52
N ARG A 12 -18.82 7.37 -10.16
CA ARG A 12 -19.21 6.42 -9.11
C ARG A 12 -19.40 7.22 -7.84
N ASN A 13 -20.52 7.01 -7.16
CA ASN A 13 -20.77 7.54 -5.82
C ASN A 13 -19.63 7.03 -4.93
N VAL A 14 -18.61 7.86 -4.74
CA VAL A 14 -17.61 7.68 -3.69
C VAL A 14 -18.36 8.01 -2.41
N GLN A 15 -18.99 6.99 -1.81
CA GLN A 15 -19.37 7.12 -0.42
C GLN A 15 -18.06 7.32 0.34
N ALA A 16 -17.88 8.52 0.89
CA ALA A 16 -16.92 8.76 1.96
C ALA A 16 -17.02 7.57 2.93
N ALA A 17 -15.91 7.09 3.40
CA ALA A 17 -15.88 6.03 4.42
C ALA A 17 -17.00 6.33 5.42
N PRO A 18 -17.94 5.40 5.69
CA PRO A 18 -19.15 5.71 6.42
C PRO A 18 -18.75 6.46 7.68
N ALA A 19 -19.28 7.67 7.84
CA ALA A 19 -19.14 8.44 9.06
C ALA A 19 -19.50 7.47 10.19
N ALA A 20 -18.56 7.28 11.10
CA ALA A 20 -18.71 6.35 12.22
C ALA A 20 -20.11 6.53 12.79
N ASP A 21 -20.89 5.45 12.77
CA ASP A 21 -22.28 5.39 13.20
C ASP A 21 -22.44 6.25 14.47
N ALA A 22 -23.39 7.18 14.47
CA ALA A 22 -23.65 8.15 15.53
C ALA A 22 -24.15 7.51 16.87
N ARG A 23 -23.89 6.24 17.08
CA ARG A 23 -23.83 5.62 18.40
C ARG A 23 -22.51 6.01 19.02
N GLY A 24 -22.56 6.91 19.98
CA GLY A 24 -21.41 7.41 20.72
C GLY A 24 -20.43 6.28 21.07
N PRO A 25 -19.12 6.56 21.10
CA PRO A 25 -18.12 5.54 21.29
C PRO A 25 -18.46 4.78 22.57
N ASN A 26 -18.81 3.50 22.43
CA ASN A 26 -18.74 2.56 23.50
C ASN A 26 -17.24 2.41 23.81
N VAL A 27 -16.72 3.35 24.61
CA VAL A 27 -15.34 3.30 25.08
C VAL A 27 -15.26 2.00 25.85
N PRO A 28 -14.51 1.00 25.41
CA PRO A 28 -14.32 -0.20 26.21
C PRO A 28 -13.75 0.26 27.53
N ALA A 29 -14.33 -0.23 28.63
CA ALA A 29 -13.84 0.02 29.99
C ALA A 29 -12.32 -0.19 29.97
N ALA A 30 -11.58 0.74 30.58
CA ALA A 30 -10.14 0.64 30.72
C ALA A 30 -9.80 -0.78 31.24
N PRO A 31 -8.84 -1.49 30.63
CA PRO A 31 -8.47 -2.82 31.09
C PRO A 31 -8.09 -2.73 32.58
N ALA A 32 -8.53 -3.71 33.36
CA ALA A 32 -8.14 -3.82 34.76
C ALA A 32 -6.61 -3.73 34.87
N ALA A 33 -6.10 -2.96 35.80
CA ALA A 33 -4.69 -2.54 35.89
C ALA A 33 -3.65 -3.69 36.03
N ASP A 34 -4.08 -4.95 35.96
CA ASP A 34 -3.27 -6.16 36.17
C ASP A 34 -3.29 -7.15 34.97
N ALA A 35 -3.90 -6.79 33.85
CA ALA A 35 -3.93 -7.68 32.67
C ALA A 35 -2.60 -7.60 31.89
N ARG A 36 -1.93 -8.75 31.69
CA ARG A 36 -0.74 -8.87 30.84
C ARG A 36 -1.03 -8.25 29.46
N LYS A 37 -0.14 -7.37 28.99
CA LYS A 37 -0.21 -6.87 27.62
C LYS A 37 -0.13 -8.05 26.63
N PRO A 38 -0.94 -8.08 25.56
CA PRO A 38 -0.85 -9.12 24.54
C PRO A 38 0.48 -9.05 23.81
N ASP A 39 1.07 -10.22 23.51
CA ASP A 39 2.29 -10.34 22.71
C ASP A 39 1.93 -10.37 21.23
N VAL A 40 2.39 -9.37 20.49
CA VAL A 40 2.15 -9.21 19.05
C VAL A 40 3.45 -9.37 18.26
N LEU A 41 3.46 -10.29 17.31
CA LEU A 41 4.57 -10.51 16.39
C LEU A 41 4.21 -10.03 15.00
N PHE A 42 4.97 -9.09 14.45
CA PHE A 42 4.98 -8.79 13.02
C PHE A 42 6.04 -9.61 12.31
N ILE A 43 5.69 -10.15 11.12
CA ILE A 43 6.63 -10.83 10.24
C ILE A 43 6.71 -10.05 8.93
N CYS A 44 7.82 -9.35 8.71
CA CYS A 44 8.10 -8.54 7.55
C CYS A 44 9.26 -9.11 6.75
N ALA A 45 9.07 -9.42 5.46
CA ALA A 45 10.16 -9.89 4.62
C ALA A 45 11.17 -8.79 4.28
N ASP A 46 10.74 -7.53 4.30
CA ASP A 46 11.56 -6.36 4.01
C ASP A 46 12.36 -5.92 5.24
N PRO A 47 13.45 -5.17 5.04
CA PRO A 47 14.14 -4.50 6.12
C PRO A 47 13.24 -3.53 6.89
N VAL A 48 13.42 -3.48 8.21
CA VAL A 48 12.86 -2.45 9.10
C VAL A 48 14.03 -1.78 9.81
N GLY A 49 14.08 -0.43 9.76
CA GLY A 49 15.18 0.34 10.31
C GLY A 49 15.34 1.68 9.60
N GLU A 50 16.55 2.12 9.34
CA GLU A 50 16.83 3.41 8.70
C GLU A 50 16.39 3.44 7.23
N GLU A 51 16.63 2.36 6.51
CA GLU A 51 16.33 2.21 5.09
C GLU A 51 15.12 1.28 4.91
N MET A 52 13.92 1.87 4.88
CA MET A 52 12.66 1.13 4.74
C MET A 52 11.96 1.45 3.41
N ALA A 53 11.43 0.43 2.77
CA ALA A 53 10.45 0.54 1.69
C ALA A 53 9.01 0.34 2.22
N GLY A 54 8.01 0.42 1.36
CA GLY A 54 6.60 0.45 1.75
C GLY A 54 6.18 -0.60 2.79
N LEU A 55 6.54 -1.88 2.61
CA LEU A 55 6.21 -2.95 3.56
C LEU A 55 6.91 -2.77 4.90
N GLY A 56 8.19 -2.41 4.89
CA GLY A 56 8.96 -2.13 6.11
C GLY A 56 8.37 -0.97 6.91
N ILE A 57 8.05 0.14 6.22
CA ILE A 57 7.40 1.32 6.82
C ILE A 57 6.06 0.93 7.46
N ARG A 58 5.22 0.17 6.73
CA ARG A 58 3.92 -0.27 7.24
C ARG A 58 4.05 -1.14 8.49
N CYS A 59 4.93 -2.13 8.46
CA CYS A 59 5.19 -2.99 9.62
C CYS A 59 5.69 -2.18 10.82
N TRP A 60 6.62 -1.25 10.59
CA TRP A 60 7.16 -0.39 11.63
C TRP A 60 6.09 0.49 12.28
N GLU A 61 5.34 1.23 11.47
CA GLU A 61 4.36 2.20 11.97
C GLU A 61 3.17 1.52 12.66
N LEU A 62 2.69 0.39 12.13
CA LEU A 62 1.67 -0.39 12.83
C LEU A 62 2.20 -0.96 14.15
N ALA A 63 3.44 -1.49 14.17
CA ALA A 63 4.07 -2.01 15.37
C ALA A 63 4.23 -0.90 16.43
N ARG A 64 4.74 0.26 16.03
CA ARG A 64 4.89 1.43 16.89
C ARG A 64 3.54 1.90 17.46
N THR A 65 2.53 2.00 16.62
CA THR A 65 1.17 2.39 17.06
C THR A 65 0.60 1.41 18.08
N LEU A 66 0.81 0.12 17.90
CA LEU A 66 0.30 -0.91 18.78
C LEU A 66 1.11 -1.06 20.08
N SER A 67 2.36 -0.60 20.13
CA SER A 67 3.23 -0.73 21.31
C SER A 67 2.68 -0.01 22.56
N ALA A 68 1.81 0.97 22.38
CA ALA A 68 1.09 1.62 23.47
C ALA A 68 0.26 0.63 24.30
N GLY A 69 -0.37 -0.37 23.64
CA GLY A 69 -1.27 -1.34 24.29
C GLY A 69 -0.80 -2.79 24.28
N ALA A 70 0.29 -3.11 23.58
CA ALA A 70 0.81 -4.47 23.39
C ALA A 70 2.33 -4.54 23.60
N SER A 71 2.85 -5.76 23.85
CA SER A 71 4.27 -6.07 23.74
C SER A 71 4.56 -6.46 22.27
N VAL A 72 5.29 -5.62 21.54
CA VAL A 72 5.42 -5.80 20.10
C VAL A 72 6.83 -6.21 19.68
N THR A 73 6.91 -7.25 18.89
CA THR A 73 8.14 -7.71 18.23
C THR A 73 7.96 -7.65 16.71
N VAL A 74 8.92 -7.10 15.98
CA VAL A 74 8.99 -7.15 14.52
C VAL A 74 10.15 -8.05 14.12
N ALA A 75 9.84 -9.19 13.52
CA ALA A 75 10.81 -10.04 12.83
C ALA A 75 10.92 -9.58 11.38
N HIS A 76 12.12 -9.20 10.91
CA HIS A 76 12.28 -8.56 9.59
C HIS A 76 13.51 -9.03 8.82
N GLY A 77 13.50 -8.82 7.50
CA GLY A 77 14.53 -9.28 6.57
C GLY A 77 15.84 -8.46 6.58
N GLY A 78 15.92 -7.38 7.36
CA GLY A 78 17.12 -6.58 7.52
C GLY A 78 18.15 -7.16 8.51
N SER A 79 19.10 -6.34 8.92
CA SER A 79 20.17 -6.72 9.85
C SER A 79 20.00 -6.16 11.26
N GLU A 80 19.06 -5.24 11.49
CA GLU A 80 18.91 -4.58 12.78
C GLU A 80 18.35 -5.53 13.86
N GLN A 81 18.99 -5.48 15.04
CA GLN A 81 18.52 -6.19 16.24
C GLN A 81 18.66 -5.24 17.42
N ARG A 82 17.57 -4.60 17.79
CA ARG A 82 17.51 -3.63 18.89
C ARG A 82 16.09 -3.42 19.37
N GLU A 83 15.94 -2.75 20.50
CA GLU A 83 14.68 -2.15 20.90
C GLU A 83 14.66 -0.69 20.44
N LEU A 84 13.57 -0.27 19.82
CA LEU A 84 13.35 1.09 19.33
C LEU A 84 11.89 1.48 19.58
N GLU A 85 11.67 2.60 20.27
CA GLU A 85 10.33 3.15 20.56
C GLU A 85 9.35 2.12 21.16
N GLY A 86 9.85 1.23 22.04
CA GLY A 86 9.04 0.18 22.67
C GLY A 86 8.72 -1.03 21.76
N VAL A 87 9.35 -1.12 20.61
CA VAL A 87 9.24 -2.24 19.67
C VAL A 87 10.56 -3.01 19.61
N ARG A 88 10.51 -4.32 19.77
CA ARG A 88 11.68 -5.20 19.64
C ARG A 88 11.90 -5.61 18.19
N LEU A 89 13.00 -5.20 17.58
CA LEU A 89 13.41 -5.60 16.24
C LEU A 89 14.29 -6.85 16.29
N ILE A 90 13.98 -7.86 15.47
CA ILE A 90 14.72 -9.11 15.34
C ILE A 90 14.94 -9.40 13.86
N ALA A 91 16.22 -9.46 13.46
CA ALA A 91 16.55 -9.84 12.10
C ALA A 91 16.36 -11.35 11.88
N PHE A 92 15.79 -11.73 10.74
CA PHE A 92 15.77 -13.13 10.31
C PHE A 92 16.15 -13.24 8.82
N ARG A 93 16.61 -14.43 8.43
CA ARG A 93 16.90 -14.72 7.02
C ARG A 93 15.82 -15.62 6.43
N ALA A 94 15.25 -15.24 5.31
CA ALA A 94 14.16 -15.97 4.66
C ALA A 94 14.50 -17.45 4.37
N HIS A 95 15.79 -17.75 4.08
CA HIS A 95 16.29 -19.11 3.83
C HIS A 95 16.68 -19.89 5.10
N ALA A 96 16.76 -19.23 6.26
CA ALA A 96 17.10 -19.83 7.54
C ALA A 96 16.26 -19.21 8.67
N PRO A 97 14.90 -19.36 8.65
CA PRO A 97 14.01 -18.69 9.58
C PRO A 97 13.91 -19.37 10.95
N GLY A 98 14.95 -20.09 11.41
CA GLY A 98 14.92 -20.96 12.60
C GLY A 98 14.30 -20.33 13.85
N GLY A 99 14.78 -19.16 14.27
CA GLY A 99 14.27 -18.46 15.46
C GLY A 99 12.82 -17.92 15.34
N LEU A 100 12.29 -17.86 14.11
CA LEU A 100 10.93 -17.36 13.86
C LEU A 100 9.85 -18.32 14.38
N ARG A 101 10.14 -19.61 14.42
CA ARG A 101 9.19 -20.62 14.93
C ARG A 101 8.89 -20.42 16.41
N GLU A 102 9.90 -20.13 17.22
CA GLU A 102 9.78 -19.89 18.65
C GLU A 102 9.01 -18.60 18.91
N LEU A 103 9.26 -17.54 18.14
CA LEU A 103 8.53 -16.28 18.22
C LEU A 103 7.06 -16.46 17.88
N ILE A 104 6.73 -17.22 16.82
CA ILE A 104 5.34 -17.54 16.45
C ILE A 104 4.64 -18.33 17.57
N ALA A 105 5.34 -19.26 18.24
CA ALA A 105 4.78 -20.07 19.30
C ALA A 105 4.48 -19.29 20.59
N GLN A 106 5.20 -18.19 20.83
CA GLN A 106 5.05 -17.34 22.01
C GLN A 106 4.04 -16.21 21.81
N ALA A 107 3.71 -15.83 20.58
CA ALA A 107 2.82 -14.72 20.30
C ALA A 107 1.35 -15.05 20.56
N ASP A 108 0.59 -14.07 21.08
CA ASP A 108 -0.88 -14.12 21.13
C ASP A 108 -1.48 -13.78 19.77
N THR A 109 -0.86 -12.85 19.05
CA THR A 109 -1.25 -12.45 17.69
C THR A 109 -0.03 -12.37 16.79
N VAL A 110 -0.15 -12.89 15.57
CA VAL A 110 0.86 -12.71 14.51
C VAL A 110 0.22 -11.94 13.36
N VAL A 111 0.85 -10.84 12.96
CA VAL A 111 0.51 -10.07 11.76
C VAL A 111 1.58 -10.34 10.70
N ALA A 112 1.18 -10.83 9.54
CA ALA A 112 2.13 -11.24 8.52
C ALA A 112 1.56 -11.03 7.09
N HIS A 113 2.44 -10.67 6.14
CA HIS A 113 2.12 -10.80 4.72
C HIS A 113 2.09 -12.27 4.29
N PRO A 114 1.63 -12.60 3.06
CA PRO A 114 1.69 -13.96 2.53
C PRO A 114 3.11 -14.53 2.61
N GLN A 115 3.28 -15.64 3.33
CA GLN A 115 4.57 -16.20 3.72
C GLN A 115 5.02 -17.39 2.87
N TRP A 116 6.29 -17.73 2.97
CA TRP A 116 6.86 -18.96 2.41
C TRP A 116 6.22 -20.21 3.05
N PRO A 117 6.14 -21.35 2.33
CA PRO A 117 5.40 -22.52 2.78
C PRO A 117 5.78 -23.06 4.16
N LEU A 118 7.06 -22.92 4.55
CA LEU A 118 7.53 -23.36 5.87
C LEU A 118 6.97 -22.49 6.99
N VAL A 119 7.02 -21.16 6.82
CA VAL A 119 6.49 -20.20 7.79
C VAL A 119 4.97 -20.30 7.85
N ASP A 120 4.28 -20.40 6.71
CA ASP A 120 2.83 -20.61 6.65
C ASP A 120 2.41 -21.88 7.44
N ARG A 121 3.19 -22.96 7.34
CA ARG A 121 2.95 -24.19 8.12
C ARG A 121 3.05 -23.94 9.63
N TRP A 122 4.01 -23.11 10.09
CA TRP A 122 4.13 -22.77 11.51
C TRP A 122 2.96 -21.91 11.97
N LEU A 123 2.59 -20.88 11.20
CA LEU A 123 1.42 -20.04 11.45
C LEU A 123 0.15 -20.87 11.57
N LYS A 124 -0.05 -21.80 10.66
CA LYS A 124 -1.24 -22.68 10.63
C LYS A 124 -1.36 -23.59 11.86
N ARG A 125 -0.22 -23.96 12.48
CA ARG A 125 -0.16 -24.85 13.65
C ARG A 125 -0.09 -24.11 14.96
N SER A 126 0.10 -22.80 14.94
CA SER A 126 0.20 -22.00 16.17
C SER A 126 -1.18 -21.81 16.83
N SER A 127 -1.15 -21.54 18.13
CA SER A 127 -2.33 -21.10 18.91
C SER A 127 -2.62 -19.61 18.75
N ALA A 128 -1.73 -18.84 18.11
CA ALA A 128 -1.88 -17.42 17.92
C ALA A 128 -3.07 -17.06 17.00
N ARG A 129 -3.63 -15.88 17.17
CA ARG A 129 -4.45 -15.23 16.14
C ARG A 129 -3.55 -14.91 14.97
N ILE A 130 -3.92 -15.30 13.77
CA ILE A 130 -3.18 -14.96 12.55
C ILE A 130 -3.95 -13.89 11.80
N VAL A 131 -3.37 -12.71 11.66
CA VAL A 131 -3.85 -11.61 10.84
C VAL A 131 -2.97 -11.55 9.58
N ILE A 132 -3.57 -11.72 8.44
CA ILE A 132 -2.86 -11.60 7.15
C ILE A 132 -3.02 -10.18 6.62
N ASP A 133 -1.91 -9.51 6.39
CA ASP A 133 -1.85 -8.21 5.76
C ASP A 133 -1.80 -8.35 4.24
N LEU A 134 -2.90 -7.99 3.60
CA LEU A 134 -3.13 -8.05 2.15
C LEU A 134 -3.01 -6.67 1.49
N TYR A 135 -2.28 -5.77 2.11
CA TYR A 135 -2.09 -4.39 1.66
C TYR A 135 -1.56 -4.27 0.23
N CYS A 136 -0.62 -5.13 -0.17
CA CYS A 136 -0.09 -5.14 -1.53
C CYS A 136 -0.87 -6.11 -2.42
N PRO A 137 -1.31 -5.70 -3.62
CA PRO A 137 -1.77 -6.61 -4.65
C PRO A 137 -0.58 -7.31 -5.32
N GLU A 138 0.25 -8.01 -4.53
CA GLU A 138 1.58 -8.56 -4.90
C GLU A 138 1.57 -9.33 -6.22
N THR A 139 0.47 -10.04 -6.53
CA THR A 139 0.34 -10.78 -7.79
C THR A 139 0.29 -9.83 -9.00
N LEU A 140 -0.43 -8.71 -8.89
CA LEU A 140 -0.53 -7.71 -9.96
C LEU A 140 0.79 -6.95 -10.12
N GLU A 141 1.41 -6.54 -9.01
CA GLU A 141 2.75 -5.94 -9.01
C GLU A 141 3.79 -6.85 -9.66
N THR A 142 3.76 -8.16 -9.34
CA THR A 142 4.64 -9.16 -9.94
C THR A 142 4.44 -9.26 -11.46
N LEU A 143 3.20 -9.18 -11.93
CA LEU A 143 2.89 -9.20 -13.37
C LEU A 143 3.43 -7.95 -14.08
N GLU A 144 3.37 -6.78 -13.44
CA GLU A 144 3.91 -5.53 -13.99
C GLU A 144 5.45 -5.51 -13.95
N LEU A 145 6.08 -5.92 -12.85
CA LEU A 145 7.53 -6.04 -12.73
C LEU A 145 8.14 -6.92 -13.82
N ALA A 146 7.47 -7.99 -14.16
CA ALA A 146 7.89 -8.94 -15.18
C ALA A 146 7.32 -8.63 -16.57
N ALA A 147 6.65 -7.49 -16.77
CA ALA A 147 6.08 -7.11 -18.05
C ALA A 147 7.16 -6.97 -19.13
N GLY A 148 6.87 -7.47 -20.33
CA GLY A 148 7.84 -7.54 -21.45
C GLY A 148 8.74 -8.77 -21.44
N GLY A 149 8.81 -9.54 -20.35
CA GLY A 149 9.45 -10.85 -20.30
C GLY A 149 8.44 -11.96 -20.56
N PHE A 150 8.72 -12.80 -21.54
CA PHE A 150 7.94 -14.02 -21.80
C PHE A 150 8.80 -15.23 -21.49
N GLY A 151 8.34 -16.12 -20.63
CA GLY A 151 9.10 -17.31 -20.38
C GLY A 151 8.71 -18.09 -19.13
N PRO A 152 9.37 -19.24 -18.91
CA PRO A 152 9.12 -20.08 -17.74
C PRO A 152 9.30 -19.35 -16.40
N ALA A 153 10.32 -18.48 -16.31
CA ALA A 153 10.62 -17.73 -15.08
C ALA A 153 9.47 -16.80 -14.63
N ARG A 154 8.86 -16.07 -15.58
CA ARG A 154 7.71 -15.21 -15.28
C ARG A 154 6.52 -16.03 -14.80
N ARG A 155 6.21 -17.14 -15.48
CA ARG A 155 5.13 -18.06 -15.06
C ARG A 155 5.39 -18.65 -13.69
N GLN A 156 6.65 -19.08 -13.42
CA GLN A 156 7.05 -19.60 -12.13
C GLN A 156 6.88 -18.58 -11.00
N LEU A 157 7.32 -17.34 -11.23
CA LEU A 157 7.19 -16.25 -10.25
C LEU A 157 5.71 -15.99 -9.94
N THR A 158 4.86 -15.83 -10.97
CA THR A 158 3.41 -15.60 -10.79
C THR A 158 2.74 -16.79 -10.06
N ALA A 159 3.08 -18.02 -10.42
CA ALA A 159 2.53 -19.21 -9.75
C ALA A 159 2.94 -19.24 -8.27
N THR A 160 4.18 -18.96 -7.96
CA THR A 160 4.68 -18.94 -6.56
C THR A 160 3.97 -17.86 -5.74
N THR A 161 3.77 -16.66 -6.31
CA THR A 161 3.06 -15.57 -5.63
C THR A 161 1.59 -15.93 -5.37
N LEU A 162 0.92 -16.54 -6.36
CA LEU A 162 -0.47 -17.04 -6.19
C LEU A 162 -0.56 -18.15 -5.13
N ASP A 163 0.37 -19.09 -5.13
CA ASP A 163 0.38 -20.18 -4.14
C ASP A 163 0.55 -19.65 -2.71
N ARG A 164 1.43 -18.67 -2.52
CA ARG A 164 1.61 -17.98 -1.22
C ARG A 164 0.34 -17.24 -0.79
N LEU A 165 -0.29 -16.49 -1.69
CA LEU A 165 -1.56 -15.81 -1.44
C LEU A 165 -2.66 -16.81 -1.05
N HIS A 166 -2.82 -17.88 -1.82
CA HIS A 166 -3.83 -18.93 -1.53
C HIS A 166 -3.58 -19.62 -0.20
N ALA A 167 -2.31 -19.88 0.17
CA ALA A 167 -1.96 -20.43 1.46
C ALA A 167 -2.32 -19.46 2.59
N ALA A 168 -1.94 -18.19 2.46
CA ALA A 168 -2.22 -17.15 3.44
C ALA A 168 -3.72 -16.94 3.68
N LEU A 169 -4.53 -16.88 2.60
CA LEU A 169 -5.99 -16.79 2.70
C LEU A 169 -6.62 -17.97 3.46
N ARG A 170 -5.98 -19.15 3.43
CA ARG A 170 -6.43 -20.34 4.18
C ARG A 170 -5.88 -20.41 5.61
N THR A 171 -4.87 -19.62 5.93
CA THR A 171 -4.17 -19.64 7.22
C THR A 171 -4.65 -18.53 8.15
N GLY A 172 -5.05 -17.39 7.61
CA GLY A 172 -5.53 -16.24 8.38
C GLY A 172 -6.83 -16.52 9.13
N HIS A 173 -6.93 -15.93 10.34
CA HIS A 173 -8.18 -15.78 11.07
C HIS A 173 -8.88 -14.48 10.66
N ASN A 174 -8.10 -13.42 10.49
CA ASN A 174 -8.52 -12.10 10.08
C ASN A 174 -7.59 -11.58 8.97
N PHE A 175 -8.07 -10.63 8.20
CA PHE A 175 -7.35 -10.05 7.08
C PHE A 175 -7.45 -8.53 7.12
N ILE A 176 -6.38 -7.83 6.76
CA ILE A 176 -6.36 -6.39 6.62
C ILE A 176 -5.93 -6.00 5.21
N CYS A 177 -6.51 -4.92 4.69
CA CYS A 177 -6.15 -4.35 3.39
C CYS A 177 -6.27 -2.82 3.44
N ALA A 178 -5.84 -2.13 2.37
CA ALA A 178 -5.72 -0.68 2.43
C ALA A 178 -6.95 0.08 1.92
N SER A 179 -7.81 -0.53 1.11
CA SER A 179 -8.94 0.16 0.50
C SER A 179 -10.13 -0.76 0.24
N GLU A 180 -11.29 -0.17 -0.05
CA GLU A 180 -12.49 -0.95 -0.42
C GLU A 180 -12.28 -1.69 -1.73
N SER A 181 -11.60 -1.11 -2.71
CA SER A 181 -11.28 -1.79 -3.96
C SER A 181 -10.41 -3.03 -3.72
N GLN A 182 -9.39 -2.93 -2.84
CA GLN A 182 -8.61 -4.11 -2.42
C GLN A 182 -9.48 -5.12 -1.69
N ARG A 183 -10.34 -4.66 -0.78
CA ARG A 183 -11.24 -5.53 -0.04
C ARG A 183 -12.14 -6.34 -0.96
N ASP A 184 -12.72 -5.71 -1.97
CA ASP A 184 -13.56 -6.37 -2.98
C ASP A 184 -12.77 -7.43 -3.76
N LEU A 185 -11.51 -7.12 -4.15
CA LEU A 185 -10.60 -8.07 -4.78
C LEU A 185 -10.39 -9.32 -3.91
N TRP A 186 -10.12 -9.11 -2.62
CA TRP A 186 -9.84 -10.21 -1.68
C TRP A 186 -11.10 -11.01 -1.31
N LEU A 187 -12.24 -10.37 -1.16
CA LEU A 187 -13.52 -11.05 -0.98
C LEU A 187 -13.84 -11.96 -2.18
N GLY A 188 -13.61 -11.46 -3.41
CA GLY A 188 -13.75 -12.27 -4.62
C GLY A 188 -12.82 -13.50 -4.62
N ALA A 189 -11.56 -13.32 -4.21
CA ALA A 189 -10.62 -14.43 -4.07
C ALA A 189 -11.06 -15.44 -2.98
N MET A 190 -11.52 -14.96 -1.83
CA MET A 190 -12.02 -15.80 -0.74
C MET A 190 -13.26 -16.61 -1.15
N LEU A 191 -14.19 -16.01 -1.87
CA LEU A 191 -15.37 -16.69 -2.44
C LEU A 191 -14.94 -17.78 -3.41
N ALA A 192 -14.05 -17.48 -4.36
CA ALA A 192 -13.53 -18.45 -5.33
C ALA A 192 -12.82 -19.63 -4.65
N LEU A 193 -12.13 -19.39 -3.53
CA LEU A 193 -11.46 -20.39 -2.72
C LEU A 193 -12.39 -21.13 -1.74
N ARG A 194 -13.68 -20.79 -1.71
CA ARG A 194 -14.69 -21.36 -0.81
C ARG A 194 -14.35 -21.15 0.67
N LEU A 195 -13.85 -19.96 1.00
CA LEU A 195 -13.52 -19.59 2.39
C LEU A 195 -14.69 -18.90 3.09
N ILE A 196 -15.65 -18.36 2.35
CA ILE A 196 -16.86 -17.73 2.86
C ILE A 196 -17.99 -18.75 2.78
N GLY A 197 -18.45 -19.23 3.92
CA GLY A 197 -19.57 -20.16 4.05
C GLY A 197 -20.75 -19.52 4.76
N PRO A 198 -21.92 -20.23 4.81
CA PRO A 198 -23.13 -19.71 5.46
C PRO A 198 -22.88 -19.28 6.91
N GLU A 199 -22.17 -20.09 7.68
CA GLU A 199 -21.94 -19.85 9.10
C GLU A 199 -21.12 -18.56 9.36
N LEU A 200 -20.18 -18.25 8.45
CA LEU A 200 -19.41 -17.02 8.53
C LEU A 200 -20.26 -15.83 8.11
N TYR A 201 -21.00 -15.97 7.01
CA TYR A 201 -21.86 -14.91 6.48
C TYR A 201 -23.03 -14.58 7.40
N ASP A 202 -23.69 -15.58 8.00
CA ASP A 202 -24.79 -15.37 8.93
C ASP A 202 -24.34 -14.67 10.22
N ARG A 203 -23.09 -14.91 10.65
CA ARG A 203 -22.49 -14.25 11.80
C ARG A 203 -22.08 -12.82 11.52
N ASP A 204 -21.54 -12.56 10.35
CA ASP A 204 -21.04 -11.25 9.89
C ASP A 204 -21.35 -11.04 8.40
N PRO A 205 -22.57 -10.58 8.05
CA PRO A 205 -22.94 -10.34 6.66
C PRO A 205 -22.09 -9.30 5.96
N SER A 206 -21.48 -8.38 6.73
CA SER A 206 -20.55 -7.37 6.20
C SER A 206 -19.16 -7.91 5.95
N LEU A 207 -18.80 -9.03 6.57
CA LEU A 207 -17.46 -9.62 6.63
C LEU A 207 -16.37 -8.69 7.18
N ARG A 208 -16.77 -7.62 7.93
CA ARG A 208 -15.83 -6.66 8.55
C ARG A 208 -15.04 -7.27 9.71
N GLU A 209 -15.62 -8.25 10.41
CA GLU A 209 -14.88 -9.01 11.43
C GLU A 209 -13.87 -9.98 10.82
N THR A 210 -14.00 -10.29 9.53
CA THR A 210 -13.11 -11.19 8.79
C THR A 210 -12.04 -10.43 8.03
N ILE A 211 -12.44 -9.43 7.24
CA ILE A 211 -11.52 -8.57 6.47
C ILE A 211 -11.94 -7.12 6.61
N ASP A 212 -11.04 -6.28 7.13
CA ASP A 212 -11.32 -4.87 7.35
C ASP A 212 -10.19 -3.97 6.83
N LEU A 213 -10.48 -2.67 6.75
CA LEU A 213 -9.54 -1.68 6.24
C LEU A 213 -8.57 -1.26 7.34
N VAL A 214 -7.31 -1.45 7.07
CA VAL A 214 -6.19 -0.87 7.80
C VAL A 214 -5.27 -0.24 6.76
N PRO A 215 -5.61 0.96 6.25
CA PRO A 215 -4.77 1.66 5.27
C PRO A 215 -3.38 2.00 5.83
N PHE A 216 -2.55 2.59 5.00
CA PHE A 216 -1.43 3.37 5.50
C PHE A 216 -1.96 4.60 6.23
N GLY A 217 -1.18 5.05 7.20
CA GLY A 217 -1.46 6.27 7.93
C GLY A 217 -0.38 7.34 7.73
N ALA A 218 -0.68 8.54 8.22
CA ALA A 218 0.27 9.63 8.37
C ALA A 218 0.72 9.72 9.84
N PRO A 219 1.98 10.10 10.13
CA PRO A 219 2.39 10.43 11.49
C PRO A 219 1.55 11.58 12.05
N ARG A 220 1.26 11.52 13.33
CA ARG A 220 0.49 12.56 14.01
C ARG A 220 1.31 13.83 14.26
N GLU A 221 2.56 13.63 14.67
CA GLU A 221 3.47 14.73 14.87
C GLU A 221 3.88 15.33 13.52
N PRO A 222 3.88 16.66 13.37
CA PRO A 222 4.36 17.30 12.15
C PRO A 222 5.82 16.93 11.87
N PRO A 223 6.30 17.09 10.62
CA PRO A 223 7.71 16.90 10.33
C PRO A 223 8.59 17.73 11.27
N ALA A 224 9.64 17.10 11.82
CA ALA A 224 10.61 17.82 12.63
C ALA A 224 11.21 18.98 11.83
N PRO A 225 11.54 20.11 12.50
CA PRO A 225 12.25 21.20 11.85
C PRO A 225 13.49 20.68 11.12
N SER A 226 13.78 21.26 9.94
CA SER A 226 14.91 20.83 9.12
C SER A 226 16.24 20.95 9.90
N LEU A 227 16.96 19.84 9.99
CA LEU A 227 18.32 19.79 10.53
C LEU A 227 19.38 19.88 9.43
N GLY A 228 18.99 20.37 8.23
CA GLY A 228 19.80 20.35 7.03
C GLY A 228 19.77 18.99 6.29
N GLY A 229 20.40 18.94 5.12
CA GLY A 229 20.44 17.73 4.26
C GLY A 229 19.13 17.45 3.52
N GLY A 230 18.32 18.46 3.29
CA GLY A 230 17.20 18.46 2.36
C GLY A 230 17.67 18.64 0.91
N PRO A 231 16.73 18.76 -0.05
CA PRO A 231 17.07 18.91 -1.46
C PRO A 231 17.91 20.15 -1.76
N ARG A 232 17.63 21.30 -1.09
CA ARG A 232 18.35 22.57 -1.36
C ARG A 232 19.80 22.54 -0.88
N GLU A 233 20.09 21.81 0.19
CA GLU A 233 21.46 21.63 0.69
C GLU A 233 22.22 20.51 -0.02
N THR A 234 21.50 19.57 -0.62
CA THR A 234 22.10 18.37 -1.24
C THR A 234 22.35 18.56 -2.75
N ILE A 235 21.50 19.33 -3.42
CA ILE A 235 21.55 19.54 -4.88
C ILE A 235 22.00 20.97 -5.15
N ALA A 236 23.26 21.15 -5.51
CA ALA A 236 23.90 22.47 -5.69
C ALA A 236 23.23 23.37 -6.75
N ALA A 237 22.39 22.81 -7.62
CA ALA A 237 21.65 23.57 -8.64
C ALA A 237 20.33 24.14 -8.12
N LEU A 238 19.96 23.91 -6.86
CA LEU A 238 18.79 24.48 -6.21
C LEU A 238 19.20 25.68 -5.36
N ASP A 239 18.46 26.75 -5.51
CA ASP A 239 18.55 27.97 -4.70
C ASP A 239 17.23 28.22 -3.96
N ASP A 240 17.18 29.29 -3.15
CA ASP A 240 15.98 29.65 -2.40
C ASP A 240 14.82 30.12 -3.30
N ASP A 241 15.13 30.60 -4.50
CA ASP A 241 14.16 31.06 -5.49
C ASP A 241 13.61 29.92 -6.38
N SER A 242 14.16 28.71 -6.29
CA SER A 242 13.72 27.56 -7.06
C SER A 242 12.32 27.11 -6.65
N GLU A 243 11.40 26.95 -7.61
CA GLU A 243 10.10 26.31 -7.42
C GLU A 243 10.29 24.80 -7.44
N LEU A 244 10.23 24.17 -6.27
CA LEU A 244 10.61 22.77 -6.10
C LEU A 244 9.42 21.84 -6.19
N VAL A 245 9.41 21.01 -7.22
CA VAL A 245 8.50 19.89 -7.40
C VAL A 245 9.20 18.60 -6.99
N LEU A 246 8.63 17.86 -6.05
CA LEU A 246 9.24 16.65 -5.53
C LEU A 246 8.53 15.39 -6.01
N TRP A 247 9.30 14.45 -6.56
CA TRP A 247 8.89 13.06 -6.71
C TRP A 247 9.38 12.29 -5.48
N ASN A 248 8.52 12.09 -4.49
CA ASN A 248 8.89 11.49 -3.21
C ASN A 248 8.83 9.96 -3.27
N GLY A 249 9.98 9.34 -3.38
CA GLY A 249 10.16 7.90 -3.35
C GLY A 249 10.74 7.31 -4.66
N GLY A 250 10.84 5.99 -4.72
CA GLY A 250 11.43 5.26 -5.84
C GLY A 250 10.68 5.41 -7.16
N ILE A 251 11.37 5.10 -8.25
CA ILE A 251 10.81 5.08 -9.62
C ILE A 251 10.58 3.63 -9.99
N TRP A 252 9.38 3.11 -9.67
CA TRP A 252 8.99 1.76 -10.00
C TRP A 252 8.40 1.66 -11.41
N ARG A 253 8.37 0.45 -11.98
CA ARG A 253 7.92 0.22 -13.36
C ARG A 253 6.44 0.56 -13.60
N TRP A 254 5.59 0.45 -12.58
CA TRP A 254 4.18 0.84 -12.65
C TRP A 254 3.93 2.34 -12.49
N LEU A 255 4.99 3.12 -12.24
CA LEU A 255 4.94 4.58 -12.17
C LEU A 255 5.29 5.19 -13.52
N ASP A 256 4.74 6.37 -13.79
CA ASP A 256 4.93 7.09 -15.07
C ASP A 256 5.78 8.36 -14.88
N ALA A 257 7.05 8.17 -14.48
CA ALA A 257 8.01 9.26 -14.41
C ALA A 257 8.22 9.98 -15.77
N PRO A 258 8.16 9.29 -16.93
CA PRO A 258 8.25 9.95 -18.23
C PRO A 258 7.17 11.01 -18.49
N THR A 259 5.92 10.75 -18.12
CA THR A 259 4.84 11.75 -18.25
C THR A 259 5.08 12.94 -17.33
N ALA A 260 5.55 12.74 -16.11
CA ALA A 260 5.90 13.84 -15.19
C ALA A 260 7.07 14.71 -15.74
N ILE A 261 8.12 14.08 -16.29
CA ILE A 261 9.26 14.81 -16.89
C ILE A 261 8.81 15.65 -18.09
N ARG A 262 7.95 15.11 -18.96
CA ARG A 262 7.41 15.87 -20.11
C ARG A 262 6.49 17.01 -19.66
N ALA A 263 5.66 16.81 -18.68
CA ALA A 263 4.83 17.87 -18.10
C ALA A 263 5.69 19.02 -17.56
N VAL A 264 6.75 18.70 -16.82
CA VAL A 264 7.72 19.69 -16.34
C VAL A 264 8.43 20.40 -17.52
N ALA A 265 8.74 19.70 -18.62
CA ALA A 265 9.31 20.29 -19.81
C ALA A 265 8.40 21.35 -20.47
N GLU A 266 7.07 21.17 -20.40
CA GLU A 266 6.12 22.20 -20.87
C GLU A 266 6.05 23.38 -19.90
N VAL A 267 5.99 23.13 -18.58
CA VAL A 267 5.81 24.17 -17.57
C VAL A 267 7.05 25.06 -17.43
N VAL A 268 8.25 24.51 -17.52
CA VAL A 268 9.50 25.24 -17.35
C VAL A 268 9.67 26.38 -18.38
N GLN A 269 9.04 26.27 -19.55
CA GLN A 269 9.05 27.33 -20.58
C GLN A 269 8.38 28.63 -20.09
N ARG A 270 7.42 28.52 -19.17
CA ARG A 270 6.70 29.66 -18.57
C ARG A 270 7.17 29.96 -17.16
N ARG A 271 7.75 28.96 -16.46
CA ARG A 271 8.24 29.05 -15.08
C ARG A 271 9.72 28.61 -15.02
N PRO A 272 10.66 29.43 -15.42
CA PRO A 272 12.08 29.03 -15.58
C PRO A 272 12.78 28.66 -14.25
N ARG A 273 12.16 28.99 -13.10
CA ARG A 273 12.66 28.59 -11.77
C ARG A 273 12.20 27.20 -11.34
N LEU A 274 11.34 26.53 -12.12
CA LEU A 274 10.83 25.21 -11.82
C LEU A 274 11.95 24.17 -11.80
N ARG A 275 11.96 23.34 -10.76
CA ARG A 275 12.90 22.20 -10.62
C ARG A 275 12.13 20.96 -10.19
N LEU A 276 12.33 19.86 -10.91
CA LEU A 276 11.83 18.52 -10.52
C LEU A 276 12.96 17.73 -9.87
N VAL A 277 12.72 17.26 -8.66
CA VAL A 277 13.67 16.43 -7.93
C VAL A 277 13.08 15.05 -7.65
N PHE A 278 13.76 14.02 -8.09
CA PHE A 278 13.50 12.64 -7.71
C PHE A 278 14.25 12.34 -6.40
N MET A 279 13.51 12.15 -5.31
CA MET A 279 14.05 12.05 -3.94
C MET A 279 14.89 10.80 -3.68
N GLY A 280 14.70 9.72 -4.45
CA GLY A 280 15.50 8.51 -4.29
C GLY A 280 15.28 7.58 -5.46
N SER A 281 16.36 7.06 -6.00
CA SER A 281 16.34 5.90 -6.87
C SER A 281 16.70 4.71 -5.99
N ALA A 282 15.98 3.58 -6.11
CA ALA A 282 16.37 2.32 -5.47
C ALA A 282 17.36 1.58 -6.39
N PRO A 283 18.66 1.91 -6.34
CA PRO A 283 19.63 1.42 -7.33
C PRO A 283 19.83 -0.09 -7.26
N ASP A 284 19.58 -0.68 -6.10
CA ASP A 284 19.84 -2.11 -5.85
C ASP A 284 18.70 -3.04 -6.33
N HIS A 285 17.52 -2.49 -6.69
CA HIS A 285 16.45 -3.30 -7.24
C HIS A 285 16.44 -3.21 -8.79
N PRO A 286 16.66 -4.32 -9.53
CA PRO A 286 16.84 -4.30 -10.99
C PRO A 286 15.71 -3.58 -11.76
N ALA A 287 14.46 -3.74 -11.33
CA ALA A 287 13.30 -3.10 -11.99
C ALA A 287 13.26 -1.58 -11.74
N ALA A 288 13.57 -1.12 -10.54
CA ALA A 288 13.66 0.31 -10.23
C ALA A 288 14.86 0.96 -10.95
N ALA A 289 16.00 0.27 -11.01
CA ALA A 289 17.18 0.73 -11.73
C ALA A 289 16.92 0.93 -13.23
N GLN A 290 16.12 0.07 -13.86
CA GLN A 290 15.74 0.25 -15.26
C GLN A 290 14.87 1.49 -15.45
N SER A 291 13.80 1.65 -14.69
CA SER A 291 12.89 2.81 -14.78
C SER A 291 13.63 4.12 -14.47
N THR A 292 14.57 4.11 -13.53
CA THR A 292 15.42 5.26 -13.24
C THR A 292 16.32 5.62 -14.42
N ARG A 293 16.94 4.61 -15.09
CA ARG A 293 17.74 4.87 -16.31
C ARG A 293 16.90 5.45 -17.44
N GLU A 294 15.70 4.92 -17.67
CA GLU A 294 14.77 5.41 -18.69
C GLU A 294 14.36 6.86 -18.41
N ALA A 295 14.04 7.20 -17.15
CA ALA A 295 13.71 8.56 -16.74
C ALA A 295 14.88 9.54 -16.93
N ARG A 296 16.11 9.14 -16.56
CA ARG A 296 17.33 9.94 -16.78
C ARG A 296 17.61 10.17 -18.27
N SER A 297 17.53 9.11 -19.07
CA SER A 297 17.75 9.20 -20.51
C SER A 297 16.74 10.14 -21.17
N LEU A 298 15.47 10.11 -20.75
CA LEU A 298 14.48 11.06 -21.23
C LEU A 298 14.80 12.51 -20.82
N ALA A 299 15.17 12.74 -19.57
CA ALA A 299 15.57 14.08 -19.12
C ALA A 299 16.78 14.62 -19.87
N GLU A 300 17.76 13.76 -20.20
CA GLU A 300 18.93 14.09 -21.03
C GLU A 300 18.54 14.43 -22.46
N GLN A 301 17.70 13.60 -23.11
CA GLN A 301 17.19 13.82 -24.47
C GLN A 301 16.43 15.16 -24.60
N LEU A 302 15.74 15.57 -23.54
CA LEU A 302 15.03 16.86 -23.49
C LEU A 302 15.92 18.03 -23.08
N GLY A 303 17.20 17.82 -22.78
CA GLY A 303 18.14 18.84 -22.33
C GLY A 303 17.86 19.40 -20.91
N LEU A 304 17.15 18.64 -20.10
CA LEU A 304 16.70 19.06 -18.76
C LEU A 304 17.54 18.48 -17.63
N LEU A 305 18.31 17.42 -17.88
CA LEU A 305 19.06 16.73 -16.84
C LEU A 305 20.13 17.66 -16.24
N GLY A 306 20.14 17.79 -14.92
CA GLY A 306 21.08 18.60 -14.15
C GLY A 306 20.80 20.12 -14.15
N SER A 307 19.83 20.59 -14.95
CA SER A 307 19.40 21.99 -14.99
C SER A 307 17.98 22.18 -14.43
N VAL A 308 17.05 21.32 -14.81
CA VAL A 308 15.64 21.35 -14.41
C VAL A 308 15.26 20.07 -13.67
N VAL A 309 15.75 18.92 -14.14
CA VAL A 309 15.44 17.61 -13.57
C VAL A 309 16.67 17.05 -12.86
N HIS A 310 16.51 16.74 -11.60
CA HIS A 310 17.57 16.26 -10.73
C HIS A 310 17.18 14.90 -10.12
N PHE A 311 18.16 14.02 -9.96
CA PHE A 311 18.00 12.72 -9.33
C PHE A 311 18.95 12.63 -8.13
N HIS A 312 18.40 12.36 -6.97
CA HIS A 312 19.20 12.05 -5.78
C HIS A 312 19.54 10.55 -5.79
N ASP A 313 20.83 10.23 -5.88
CA ASP A 313 21.29 8.86 -6.08
C ASP A 313 21.39 8.03 -4.79
N SER A 314 21.23 8.66 -3.64
CA SER A 314 21.25 7.99 -2.35
C SER A 314 19.85 7.77 -1.82
N TRP A 315 19.70 6.75 -0.97
CA TRP A 315 18.46 6.55 -0.24
C TRP A 315 18.29 7.66 0.82
N VAL A 316 17.11 8.25 0.88
CA VAL A 316 16.76 9.18 1.96
C VAL A 316 16.25 8.37 3.13
N PRO A 317 16.91 8.39 4.30
CA PRO A 317 16.44 7.68 5.49
C PRO A 317 15.01 8.07 5.84
N TYR A 318 14.22 7.10 6.30
CA TYR A 318 12.80 7.32 6.60
C TYR A 318 12.55 8.50 7.54
N ALA A 319 13.38 8.65 8.58
CA ALA A 319 13.28 9.76 9.53
C ALA A 319 13.55 11.13 8.90
N ARG A 320 14.26 11.20 7.77
CA ARG A 320 14.63 12.44 7.08
C ARG A 320 13.70 12.84 5.94
N ARG A 321 12.72 12.01 5.59
CA ARG A 321 11.79 12.30 4.49
C ARG A 321 11.02 13.62 4.69
N GLY A 322 10.70 13.96 5.94
CA GLY A 322 10.05 15.23 6.29
C GLY A 322 10.86 16.46 5.89
N THR A 323 12.18 16.43 6.09
CA THR A 323 13.10 17.51 5.69
C THR A 323 13.06 17.77 4.17
N TRP A 324 12.93 16.69 3.37
CA TRP A 324 12.82 16.80 1.92
C TRP A 324 11.46 17.39 1.50
N LEU A 325 10.39 16.84 2.06
CA LEU A 325 9.03 17.25 1.74
C LEU A 325 8.75 18.70 2.14
N THR A 326 9.20 19.13 3.32
CA THR A 326 8.92 20.49 3.81
C THR A 326 9.56 21.59 2.97
N GLN A 327 10.59 21.28 2.17
CA GLN A 327 11.20 22.22 1.24
C GLN A 327 10.51 22.28 -0.14
N ALA A 328 9.57 21.36 -0.43
CA ALA A 328 8.87 21.32 -1.71
C ALA A 328 7.67 22.26 -1.77
N ASP A 329 7.45 22.91 -2.91
CA ASP A 329 6.27 23.71 -3.20
C ASP A 329 5.07 22.82 -3.55
N CYS A 330 5.31 21.70 -4.28
CA CYS A 330 4.33 20.64 -4.49
C CYS A 330 5.02 19.29 -4.72
N ALA A 331 4.25 18.22 -4.64
CA ALA A 331 4.70 16.88 -5.02
C ALA A 331 4.00 16.42 -6.30
N ILE A 332 4.69 15.60 -7.12
CA ILE A 332 4.12 15.00 -8.32
C ILE A 332 4.20 13.47 -8.24
N SER A 333 3.08 12.79 -8.56
CA SER A 333 2.99 11.33 -8.58
C SER A 333 2.14 10.85 -9.76
N ALA A 334 2.77 10.34 -10.79
CA ALA A 334 2.09 9.82 -11.97
C ALA A 334 2.16 8.30 -12.03
N HIS A 335 1.03 7.67 -12.34
CA HIS A 335 0.90 6.25 -12.64
C HIS A 335 0.40 6.07 -14.07
N ALA A 336 0.85 5.01 -14.71
CA ALA A 336 0.25 4.57 -15.97
C ALA A 336 -1.11 3.89 -15.70
N GLU A 337 -1.96 3.83 -16.72
CA GLU A 337 -3.23 3.11 -16.62
C GLU A 337 -2.99 1.61 -16.80
N HIS A 338 -3.12 0.85 -15.73
CA HIS A 338 -3.08 -0.61 -15.73
C HIS A 338 -3.86 -1.18 -14.53
N LEU A 339 -4.06 -2.49 -14.54
CA LEU A 339 -4.92 -3.14 -13.53
C LEU A 339 -4.38 -2.99 -12.10
N GLU A 340 -3.05 -2.99 -11.92
CA GLU A 340 -2.44 -2.80 -10.61
C GLU A 340 -2.81 -1.44 -10.02
N THR A 341 -2.78 -0.35 -10.82
CA THR A 341 -3.12 1.01 -10.37
C THR A 341 -4.49 1.08 -9.70
N ARG A 342 -5.47 0.33 -10.21
CA ARG A 342 -6.83 0.29 -9.63
C ARG A 342 -6.85 -0.23 -8.20
N PHE A 343 -5.89 -1.08 -7.83
CA PHE A 343 -5.78 -1.70 -6.51
C PHE A 343 -4.56 -1.20 -5.74
N ALA A 344 -3.79 -0.26 -6.29
CA ALA A 344 -2.68 0.38 -5.60
C ALA A 344 -3.18 1.29 -4.47
N TYR A 345 -2.36 1.46 -3.45
CA TYR A 345 -2.57 2.48 -2.42
C TYR A 345 -1.32 3.36 -2.38
N ARG A 346 -1.40 4.58 -2.93
CA ARG A 346 -0.25 5.48 -3.15
C ARG A 346 0.24 6.13 -1.86
N THR A 347 0.85 5.35 -1.00
CA THR A 347 1.29 5.77 0.35
C THR A 347 2.12 7.05 0.37
N ARG A 348 2.86 7.33 -0.71
CA ARG A 348 3.66 8.57 -0.85
C ARG A 348 2.81 9.85 -0.77
N LEU A 349 1.52 9.79 -1.13
CA LEU A 349 0.62 10.94 -1.02
C LEU A 349 0.33 11.30 0.44
N LEU A 350 0.27 10.31 1.33
CA LEU A 350 0.06 10.52 2.76
C LEU A 350 1.23 11.27 3.41
N ASP A 351 2.46 10.98 2.98
CA ASP A 351 3.64 11.74 3.43
C ASP A 351 3.55 13.21 2.99
N CYS A 352 2.96 13.48 1.81
CA CYS A 352 2.72 14.85 1.35
C CYS A 352 1.66 15.56 2.21
N PHE A 353 0.55 14.87 2.54
CA PHE A 353 -0.46 15.44 3.43
C PHE A 353 0.12 15.77 4.81
N TRP A 354 0.88 14.83 5.39
CA TRP A 354 1.60 15.01 6.65
C TRP A 354 2.55 16.21 6.63
N ALA A 355 3.28 16.39 5.53
CA ALA A 355 4.24 17.49 5.39
C ALA A 355 3.60 18.81 4.94
N GLY A 356 2.29 18.85 4.71
CA GLY A 356 1.58 20.03 4.21
C GLY A 356 1.98 20.41 2.78
N VAL A 357 2.24 19.42 1.92
CA VAL A 357 2.66 19.61 0.53
C VAL A 357 1.50 19.23 -0.41
N PRO A 358 0.98 20.17 -1.23
CA PRO A 358 -0.06 19.85 -2.20
C PRO A 358 0.44 18.88 -3.26
N VAL A 359 -0.48 18.09 -3.82
CA VAL A 359 -0.14 16.98 -4.71
C VAL A 359 -0.69 17.19 -6.11
N VAL A 360 0.13 16.94 -7.12
CA VAL A 360 -0.30 16.76 -8.50
C VAL A 360 -0.19 15.29 -8.84
N CYS A 361 -1.30 14.61 -9.14
CA CYS A 361 -1.27 13.19 -9.43
C CYS A 361 -2.17 12.78 -10.59
N THR A 362 -1.95 11.57 -11.11
CA THR A 362 -2.87 10.99 -12.10
C THR A 362 -4.01 10.25 -11.40
N SER A 363 -5.19 10.22 -12.03
CA SER A 363 -6.37 9.48 -11.57
C SER A 363 -6.16 7.96 -11.69
N GLY A 364 -7.08 7.17 -11.10
CA GLY A 364 -7.18 5.73 -11.29
C GLY A 364 -7.09 4.87 -10.02
N ASP A 365 -6.97 5.48 -8.85
CA ASP A 365 -7.01 4.81 -7.54
C ASP A 365 -7.71 5.63 -6.46
N ASP A 366 -8.01 4.98 -5.33
CA ASP A 366 -8.78 5.55 -4.22
C ASP A 366 -8.14 6.82 -3.62
N LEU A 367 -6.80 6.93 -3.58
CA LEU A 367 -6.14 8.12 -3.04
C LEU A 367 -6.14 9.30 -4.02
N ALA A 368 -6.09 9.06 -5.33
CA ALA A 368 -6.29 10.12 -6.32
C ALA A 368 -7.72 10.70 -6.23
N ASP A 369 -8.73 9.83 -6.05
CA ASP A 369 -10.11 10.26 -5.83
C ASP A 369 -10.24 11.07 -4.53
N TYR A 370 -9.54 10.67 -3.47
CA TYR A 370 -9.47 11.41 -2.21
C TYR A 370 -8.81 12.79 -2.38
N VAL A 371 -7.69 12.89 -3.13
CA VAL A 371 -7.05 14.18 -3.45
C VAL A 371 -8.01 15.12 -4.16
N ALA A 372 -8.77 14.60 -5.15
CA ALA A 372 -9.75 15.40 -5.89
C ALA A 372 -10.90 15.86 -4.99
N HIS A 373 -11.48 14.95 -4.20
CA HIS A 373 -12.63 15.21 -3.33
C HIS A 373 -12.30 16.22 -2.23
N GLU A 374 -11.17 16.06 -1.57
CA GLU A 374 -10.74 16.93 -0.46
C GLU A 374 -9.97 18.18 -0.92
N HIS A 375 -9.80 18.35 -2.23
CA HIS A 375 -9.06 19.49 -2.82
C HIS A 375 -7.64 19.64 -2.24
N LEU A 376 -6.90 18.53 -2.17
CA LEU A 376 -5.53 18.49 -1.62
C LEU A 376 -4.46 18.80 -2.67
N GLY A 377 -4.87 19.16 -3.86
CA GLY A 377 -4.03 19.44 -5.02
C GLY A 377 -4.82 19.33 -6.30
N ALA A 378 -4.23 18.77 -7.37
CA ALA A 378 -4.86 18.60 -8.66
C ALA A 378 -4.65 17.19 -9.23
N VAL A 379 -5.65 16.68 -9.97
CA VAL A 379 -5.64 15.34 -10.56
C VAL A 379 -5.79 15.44 -12.07
N ALA A 380 -4.93 14.72 -12.82
CA ALA A 380 -4.95 14.67 -14.27
C ALA A 380 -5.21 13.24 -14.77
N PRO A 381 -5.69 13.05 -16.02
CA PRO A 381 -5.77 11.72 -16.62
C PRO A 381 -4.38 11.07 -16.76
N PRO A 382 -4.27 9.71 -16.67
CA PRO A 382 -3.02 9.01 -16.93
C PRO A 382 -2.48 9.27 -18.33
N ARG A 383 -1.17 9.41 -18.46
CA ARG A 383 -0.45 9.65 -19.73
C ARG A 383 -0.80 10.95 -20.46
N ASP A 384 -1.61 11.81 -19.90
CA ASP A 384 -1.92 13.11 -20.45
C ASP A 384 -0.92 14.15 -19.94
N VAL A 385 0.12 14.40 -20.74
CA VAL A 385 1.21 15.33 -20.42
C VAL A 385 0.68 16.75 -20.23
N HIS A 386 -0.22 17.21 -21.12
CA HIS A 386 -0.73 18.57 -21.11
C HIS A 386 -1.66 18.82 -19.92
N ALA A 387 -2.56 17.86 -19.62
CA ALA A 387 -3.41 17.95 -18.43
C ALA A 387 -2.59 17.93 -17.15
N LEU A 388 -1.52 17.11 -17.07
CA LEU A 388 -0.63 17.06 -15.92
C LEU A 388 0.18 18.36 -15.76
N ALA A 389 0.63 18.97 -16.89
CA ALA A 389 1.29 20.26 -16.89
C ALA A 389 0.36 21.38 -16.40
N THR A 390 -0.89 21.41 -16.89
CA THR A 390 -1.91 22.37 -16.45
C THR A 390 -2.22 22.21 -14.94
N ALA A 391 -2.37 20.98 -14.47
CA ALA A 391 -2.58 20.69 -13.06
C ALA A 391 -1.39 21.16 -12.19
N LEU A 392 -0.16 20.98 -12.69
CA LEU A 392 1.05 21.44 -12.00
C LEU A 392 1.09 22.98 -11.91
N GLU A 393 0.82 23.69 -12.99
CA GLU A 393 0.75 25.15 -13.00
C GLU A 393 -0.32 25.67 -12.03
N GLN A 394 -1.53 25.08 -12.07
CA GLN A 394 -2.61 25.46 -11.16
C GLN A 394 -2.23 25.34 -9.68
N VAL A 395 -1.55 24.26 -9.30
CA VAL A 395 -1.12 24.04 -7.91
C VAL A 395 -0.04 25.05 -7.52
N LEU A 396 0.95 25.29 -8.38
CA LEU A 396 2.02 26.25 -8.15
C LEU A 396 1.51 27.69 -8.09
N GLU A 397 0.55 28.08 -8.91
CA GLU A 397 -0.10 29.41 -8.91
C GLU A 397 -0.92 29.64 -7.65
N SER A 398 -1.62 28.61 -7.18
CA SER A 398 -2.40 28.68 -5.94
C SER A 398 -1.50 28.87 -4.70
N GLY A 399 -0.25 28.40 -4.79
CA GLY A 399 0.72 28.39 -3.71
C GLY A 399 0.41 27.38 -2.60
N ARG A 400 1.44 26.84 -1.99
CA ARG A 400 1.37 25.79 -0.97
C ARG A 400 0.44 26.15 0.21
N ASP A 401 0.49 27.39 0.68
CA ASP A 401 -0.25 27.84 1.86
C ASP A 401 -1.77 27.76 1.68
N SER A 402 -2.27 27.87 0.44
CA SER A 402 -3.69 27.74 0.13
C SER A 402 -4.27 26.36 0.40
N TYR A 403 -3.43 25.33 0.52
CA TYR A 403 -3.79 23.95 0.79
C TYR A 403 -3.58 23.53 2.26
N SER A 404 -2.83 24.32 3.06
CA SER A 404 -2.30 23.89 4.36
C SER A 404 -3.38 23.39 5.34
N ALA A 405 -4.50 24.07 5.46
CA ALA A 405 -5.58 23.68 6.38
C ALA A 405 -6.24 22.33 5.96
N ARG A 406 -6.45 22.11 4.65
CA ARG A 406 -7.04 20.89 4.12
C ARG A 406 -6.06 19.69 4.25
N LEU A 407 -4.79 19.92 3.98
CA LEU A 407 -3.72 18.93 4.13
C LEU A 407 -3.56 18.50 5.59
N ALA A 408 -3.59 19.44 6.53
CA ALA A 408 -3.53 19.14 7.96
C ALA A 408 -4.75 18.32 8.42
N ALA A 409 -5.96 18.67 7.95
CA ALA A 409 -7.16 17.91 8.24
C ALA A 409 -7.09 16.48 7.63
N ALA A 410 -6.60 16.34 6.40
CA ALA A 410 -6.41 15.05 5.75
C ALA A 410 -5.37 14.19 6.51
N ALA A 411 -4.25 14.74 6.93
CA ALA A 411 -3.24 14.04 7.73
C ALA A 411 -3.81 13.54 9.07
N GLU A 412 -4.59 14.36 9.78
CA GLU A 412 -5.27 13.97 11.02
C GLU A 412 -6.29 12.84 10.79
N GLN A 413 -7.08 12.91 9.72
CA GLN A 413 -8.05 11.88 9.37
C GLN A 413 -7.38 10.56 8.98
N GLN A 414 -6.20 10.64 8.37
CA GLN A 414 -5.40 9.49 7.94
C GLN A 414 -4.31 9.12 8.95
N SER A 415 -4.42 9.51 10.22
CA SER A 415 -3.40 9.17 11.23
C SER A 415 -3.28 7.66 11.47
N TRP A 416 -2.07 7.19 11.78
CA TRP A 416 -1.83 5.76 12.03
C TRP A 416 -2.72 5.18 13.13
N GLU A 417 -3.01 5.95 14.19
CA GLU A 417 -3.88 5.53 15.29
C GLU A 417 -5.31 5.25 14.80
N ARG A 418 -5.83 6.10 13.90
CA ARG A 418 -7.16 5.90 13.31
C ARG A 418 -7.16 4.72 12.34
N MET A 419 -6.15 4.65 11.48
CA MET A 419 -6.05 3.57 10.49
C MET A 419 -5.85 2.20 11.14
N ALA A 420 -5.10 2.11 12.23
CA ALA A 420 -4.87 0.87 12.95
C ALA A 420 -6.04 0.43 13.86
N ALA A 421 -7.10 1.23 14.03
CA ALA A 421 -8.17 0.95 14.96
C ALA A 421 -8.83 -0.45 14.80
N PRO A 422 -9.12 -0.97 13.59
CA PRO A 422 -9.65 -2.33 13.44
C PRO A 422 -8.67 -3.39 13.95
N LEU A 423 -7.38 -3.26 13.64
CA LEU A 423 -6.34 -4.18 14.09
C LEU A 423 -6.18 -4.12 15.61
N THR A 424 -6.17 -2.93 16.21
CA THR A 424 -6.13 -2.72 17.67
C THR A 424 -7.30 -3.42 18.36
N ARG A 425 -8.51 -3.27 17.82
CA ARG A 425 -9.73 -3.94 18.31
C ARG A 425 -9.59 -5.45 18.30
N TRP A 426 -9.07 -6.02 17.21
CA TRP A 426 -8.89 -7.46 17.09
C TRP A 426 -7.83 -8.01 18.04
N ILE A 427 -6.73 -7.28 18.26
CA ILE A 427 -5.68 -7.68 19.20
C ILE A 427 -6.22 -7.74 20.64
N ALA A 428 -7.08 -6.78 21.02
CA ALA A 428 -7.71 -6.75 22.34
C ALA A 428 -8.83 -7.81 22.52
N ALA A 429 -9.42 -8.29 21.41
CA ALA A 429 -10.51 -9.26 21.46
C ALA A 429 -10.01 -10.71 21.54
N PRO A 430 -10.79 -11.67 22.05
CA PRO A 430 -10.48 -13.09 21.97
C PRO A 430 -10.26 -13.54 20.53
N ARG A 431 -9.36 -14.51 20.32
CA ARG A 431 -9.14 -15.11 18.99
C ARG A 431 -10.44 -15.73 18.46
N PRO A 432 -10.80 -15.56 17.16
CA PRO A 432 -11.93 -16.26 16.58
C PRO A 432 -11.79 -17.77 16.74
N PRO A 433 -12.89 -18.49 17.01
CA PRO A 433 -12.84 -19.93 17.28
C PRO A 433 -12.42 -20.76 16.05
N SER A 434 -12.66 -20.22 14.85
CA SER A 434 -12.36 -20.88 13.58
C SER A 434 -11.80 -19.87 12.55
N ARG A 435 -11.05 -20.38 11.61
CA ARG A 435 -10.62 -19.64 10.40
C ARG A 435 -11.72 -19.70 9.34
N PRO A 436 -11.80 -18.73 8.42
CA PRO A 436 -12.71 -18.81 7.28
C PRO A 436 -12.57 -20.13 6.50
N GLY A 437 -11.34 -20.68 6.43
CA GLY A 437 -11.08 -21.94 5.72
C GLY A 437 -11.49 -23.24 6.43
N ASP A 438 -11.82 -23.18 7.73
CA ASP A 438 -12.12 -24.40 8.52
C ASP A 438 -13.48 -25.01 8.14
N SER A 439 -14.46 -24.19 7.76
CA SER A 439 -15.77 -24.65 7.24
C SER A 439 -15.73 -25.19 5.80
N ARG A 440 -14.57 -25.21 5.17
CA ARG A 440 -14.37 -25.64 3.78
C ARG A 440 -14.83 -27.06 3.48
N GLY A 441 -14.80 -27.93 4.49
CA GLY A 441 -15.34 -29.30 4.38
C GLY A 441 -16.85 -29.32 4.17
N ALA A 442 -17.58 -28.40 4.82
CA ALA A 442 -19.02 -28.28 4.73
C ALA A 442 -19.52 -27.76 3.34
N LEU A 443 -18.67 -26.99 2.64
CA LEU A 443 -18.97 -26.50 1.29
C LEU A 443 -18.60 -27.49 0.18
N ARG A 444 -18.12 -28.69 0.53
CA ARG A 444 -17.95 -29.76 -0.44
C ARG A 444 -19.30 -30.47 -0.61
N LEU A 445 -19.81 -30.51 -1.85
CA LEU A 445 -20.97 -31.26 -2.15
C LEU A 445 -20.78 -32.76 -1.73
N PRO A 446 -21.75 -33.38 -1.09
CA PRO A 446 -21.73 -34.83 -0.81
C PRO A 446 -21.35 -35.61 -2.05
N LEU A 447 -20.62 -36.72 -1.90
CA LEU A 447 -20.20 -37.56 -3.03
C LEU A 447 -21.36 -37.96 -3.94
N ALA A 448 -22.53 -38.27 -3.36
CA ALA A 448 -23.74 -38.60 -4.10
C ALA A 448 -24.25 -37.43 -4.96
N GLN A 449 -24.13 -36.18 -4.48
CA GLN A 449 -24.55 -34.99 -5.21
C GLN A 449 -23.54 -34.63 -6.31
N ARG A 450 -22.23 -34.80 -6.05
CA ARG A 450 -21.18 -34.69 -7.08
C ARG A 450 -21.38 -35.71 -8.23
N ALA A 451 -21.76 -36.95 -7.89
CA ALA A 451 -22.06 -37.96 -8.88
C ALA A 451 -23.27 -37.59 -9.73
N ARG A 452 -24.33 -37.02 -9.12
CA ARG A 452 -25.53 -36.54 -9.85
C ARG A 452 -25.20 -35.37 -10.78
N GLU A 453 -24.42 -34.41 -10.33
CA GLU A 453 -23.97 -33.25 -11.17
C GLU A 453 -23.08 -33.74 -12.32
N ALA A 454 -22.16 -34.65 -12.06
CA ALA A 454 -21.32 -35.24 -13.11
C ALA A 454 -22.16 -35.99 -14.14
N ALA A 455 -23.17 -36.74 -13.69
CA ALA A 455 -24.10 -37.44 -14.56
C ALA A 455 -24.97 -36.48 -15.38
N TYR A 456 -25.45 -35.38 -14.77
CA TYR A 456 -26.21 -34.33 -15.46
C TYR A 456 -25.36 -33.63 -16.54
N LEU A 457 -24.11 -33.25 -16.22
CA LEU A 457 -23.18 -32.66 -17.18
C LEU A 457 -22.79 -33.59 -18.31
N ALA A 458 -22.62 -34.89 -18.02
CA ALA A 458 -22.36 -35.92 -19.02
C ALA A 458 -23.61 -36.17 -19.94
N GLY A 459 -24.81 -36.20 -19.35
CA GLY A 459 -26.07 -36.30 -20.11
C GLY A 459 -26.33 -35.08 -21.00
N GLY A 460 -26.03 -33.86 -20.49
CA GLY A 460 -26.14 -32.62 -21.27
C GLY A 460 -25.17 -32.56 -22.47
N ARG A 461 -23.93 -33.07 -22.32
CA ARG A 461 -22.99 -33.23 -23.44
C ARG A 461 -23.44 -34.22 -24.50
N MET A 462 -24.08 -35.32 -24.09
CA MET A 462 -24.64 -36.28 -25.05
C MET A 462 -25.81 -35.72 -25.89
N LEU A 463 -26.58 -34.78 -25.32
CA LEU A 463 -27.68 -34.11 -26.04
C LEU A 463 -27.16 -33.03 -27.00
N LEU A 464 -26.06 -32.35 -26.66
CA LEU A 464 -25.44 -31.33 -27.52
C LEU A 464 -24.66 -31.93 -28.70
N ASN A 465 -24.15 -33.17 -28.60
CA ASN A 465 -23.44 -33.85 -29.66
C ASN A 465 -24.37 -34.63 -30.62
N ARG A 466 -25.69 -34.55 -30.43
CA ARG A 466 -26.71 -35.18 -31.32
C ARG A 466 -27.49 -34.18 -32.21
N ARG A 467 -27.00 -32.95 -32.30
CA ARG A 467 -27.52 -31.93 -33.24
C ARG A 467 -26.54 -31.62 -34.35
#